data_3660a6c718bd1d073c494e33fe9c5612
#
_entry.id   3660a6c718bd1d073c494e33fe9c5612
#
_cell.length_a   1.000
_cell.length_b   1.000
_cell.length_c   1.000
_cell.angle_alpha   90.00
_cell.angle_beta   90.00
_cell.angle_gamma   90.00
#
_symmetry.space_group_name_H-M   'P 1'
#
loop_
_entity.id
_entity.type
_entity.pdbx_description
1 polymer ?
#
loop_
_entity_poly.entity_id
_entity_poly.type
_entity_poly.pdbx_seq_one_letter_code
_entity_poly.pdbx_strand_id
1 'polypeptide(L)'
;GLGRPLYRHHEWRENPLLDNISLAADAATLSPVALFIQADIIVKAVMIGLLLASIYVWAVIFTHGRSVGKLMRASENFERDFWRADNIDKFFDKNSSEELPSAKVLGAGISEWRRSTKTKNVDRDGTRERLGIAMNSAVAGEVDRLAEKIGTLATIGSVAPFVGLFGTVWGIMRSFTAIAAENNSSLAVVAPGIAEALFATAIGLFAAIPAVIAYNAFSQRLNRLESRLGRFADGLHATFSRELEVEA
;
A
#
# COMPACT_ATOMS: atom_id res chain seq x y z
N GLY A 1 83.37 11.46 31.78
CA GLY A 1 82.02 11.24 32.17
C GLY A 1 81.10 12.03 31.29
N LEU A 2 80.44 11.39 30.32
CA LEU A 2 79.47 12.01 29.44
C LEU A 2 78.05 11.55 29.85
N GLY A 3 77.35 12.45 30.48
CA GLY A 3 75.94 12.23 30.85
C GLY A 3 75.03 12.15 29.60
N ARG A 4 74.32 11.04 29.47
CA ARG A 4 73.24 10.90 28.49
C ARG A 4 71.97 11.62 29.00
N PRO A 5 71.24 12.43 28.18
CA PRO A 5 69.97 12.94 28.59
C PRO A 5 68.92 11.83 28.51
N LEU A 6 68.23 11.58 29.62
CA LEU A 6 67.05 10.73 29.70
C LEU A 6 65.89 11.41 28.97
N TYR A 7 65.57 10.93 27.78
CA TYR A 7 64.34 11.26 27.12
C TYR A 7 63.19 10.65 27.95
N ARG A 8 62.49 11.49 28.69
CA ARG A 8 61.26 11.13 29.38
C ARG A 8 60.16 11.02 28.33
N HIS A 9 59.76 9.79 27.93
CA HIS A 9 58.55 9.55 27.18
C HIS A 9 57.37 10.05 28.02
N HIS A 10 56.78 11.17 27.65
CA HIS A 10 55.45 11.52 28.10
C HIS A 10 54.48 10.52 27.47
N GLU A 11 54.15 9.47 28.20
CA GLU A 11 52.95 8.67 27.95
C GLU A 11 51.75 9.63 28.13
N TRP A 12 51.19 10.06 27.04
CA TRP A 12 49.87 10.67 27.04
C TRP A 12 48.92 9.60 27.56
N ARG A 13 48.54 9.67 28.82
CA ARG A 13 47.43 8.88 29.37
C ARG A 13 46.19 9.36 28.66
N GLU A 14 45.78 8.64 27.63
CA GLU A 14 44.45 8.76 27.09
C GLU A 14 43.49 8.54 28.26
N ASN A 15 42.67 9.53 28.54
CA ASN A 15 41.74 9.45 29.65
C ASN A 15 40.46 8.77 29.10
N PRO A 16 40.22 7.49 29.42
CA PRO A 16 39.12 6.73 28.85
C PRO A 16 37.74 7.35 29.12
N LEU A 17 37.65 8.23 30.13
CA LEU A 17 36.42 8.99 30.40
C LEU A 17 36.17 10.10 29.37
N LEU A 18 37.24 10.78 28.91
CA LEU A 18 37.14 11.83 27.89
C LEU A 18 36.80 11.21 26.51
N ASP A 19 37.40 10.07 26.18
CA ASP A 19 37.13 9.35 24.96
C ASP A 19 35.67 8.84 24.92
N ASN A 20 35.17 8.32 26.05
CA ASN A 20 33.76 7.90 26.14
C ASN A 20 32.78 9.09 26.07
N ILE A 21 33.14 10.26 26.59
CA ILE A 21 32.32 11.47 26.49
C ILE A 21 32.32 12.00 25.04
N SER A 22 33.48 11.99 24.35
CA SER A 22 33.56 12.42 22.96
C SER A 22 32.77 11.49 22.04
N LEU A 23 32.88 10.17 22.19
CA LEU A 23 32.13 9.18 21.47
C LEU A 23 30.62 9.29 21.72
N ALA A 24 30.21 9.59 22.95
CA ALA A 24 28.79 9.81 23.28
C ALA A 24 28.25 11.13 22.68
N ALA A 25 29.07 12.18 22.66
CA ALA A 25 28.72 13.45 22.02
C ALA A 25 28.62 13.30 20.50
N ASP A 26 29.57 12.59 19.87
CA ASP A 26 29.52 12.31 18.42
C ASP A 26 28.34 11.41 18.05
N ALA A 27 28.02 10.42 18.84
CA ALA A 27 26.83 9.58 18.65
C ALA A 27 25.51 10.39 18.80
N ALA A 28 25.46 11.36 19.69
CA ALA A 28 24.31 12.24 19.86
C ALA A 28 24.07 13.15 18.63
N THR A 29 25.14 13.58 17.96
CA THR A 29 25.04 14.41 16.74
C THR A 29 24.51 13.64 15.53
N LEU A 30 24.65 12.32 15.52
CA LEU A 30 24.14 11.43 14.46
C LEU A 30 22.79 10.79 14.80
N SER A 31 22.12 11.24 15.87
CA SER A 31 20.78 10.73 16.17
C SER A 31 19.76 11.12 15.09
N PRO A 32 18.75 10.29 14.78
CA PRO A 32 17.73 10.60 13.77
C PRO A 32 17.05 11.95 13.97
N VAL A 33 16.84 12.36 15.23
CA VAL A 33 16.26 13.65 15.58
C VAL A 33 17.22 14.80 15.29
N ALA A 34 18.51 14.63 15.63
CA ALA A 34 19.53 15.65 15.35
C ALA A 34 19.72 15.82 13.84
N LEU A 35 19.79 14.73 13.08
CA LEU A 35 19.86 14.77 11.61
C LEU A 35 18.64 15.50 11.00
N PHE A 36 17.44 15.26 11.51
CA PHE A 36 16.26 15.99 11.07
C PHE A 36 16.32 17.49 11.39
N ILE A 37 16.75 17.86 12.60
CA ILE A 37 16.80 19.28 13.02
C ILE A 37 17.85 20.07 12.22
N GLN A 38 18.99 19.46 11.92
CA GLN A 38 20.09 20.07 11.20
C GLN A 38 19.85 20.15 9.68
N ALA A 39 19.00 19.26 9.14
CA ALA A 39 18.76 19.13 7.72
C ALA A 39 18.30 20.45 7.08
N ASP A 40 18.64 20.61 5.81
CA ASP A 40 18.15 21.69 4.95
C ASP A 40 16.64 21.67 4.80
N ILE A 41 16.06 22.82 4.51
CA ILE A 41 14.60 22.98 4.35
C ILE A 41 14.02 22.03 3.29
N ILE A 42 14.75 21.77 2.19
CA ILE A 42 14.32 20.87 1.13
C ILE A 42 14.39 19.43 1.60
N VAL A 43 15.48 19.02 2.25
CA VAL A 43 15.64 17.67 2.81
C VAL A 43 14.61 17.44 3.92
N LYS A 44 14.33 18.43 4.76
CA LYS A 44 13.23 18.37 5.75
C LYS A 44 11.87 18.14 5.10
N ALA A 45 11.56 18.89 4.05
CA ALA A 45 10.29 18.73 3.33
C ALA A 45 10.15 17.33 2.74
N VAL A 46 11.23 16.79 2.15
CA VAL A 46 11.30 15.41 1.66
C VAL A 46 11.03 14.41 2.79
N MET A 47 11.74 14.52 3.91
CA MET A 47 11.59 13.60 5.05
C MET A 47 10.17 13.65 5.63
N ILE A 48 9.59 14.84 5.81
CA ILE A 48 8.21 15.00 6.30
C ILE A 48 7.23 14.36 5.34
N GLY A 49 7.34 14.63 4.04
CA GLY A 49 6.47 14.03 3.02
C GLY A 49 6.53 12.50 3.02
N LEU A 50 7.73 11.93 3.13
CA LEU A 50 7.93 10.48 3.19
C LEU A 50 7.41 9.87 4.49
N LEU A 51 7.55 10.55 5.64
CA LEU A 51 6.97 10.10 6.90
C LEU A 51 5.43 10.10 6.85
N LEU A 52 4.82 11.14 6.30
CA LEU A 52 3.37 11.20 6.10
C LEU A 52 2.90 10.09 5.15
N ALA A 53 3.63 9.86 4.07
CA ALA A 53 3.36 8.74 3.17
C ALA A 53 3.46 7.38 3.88
N SER A 54 4.45 7.18 4.75
CA SER A 54 4.60 5.96 5.54
C SER A 54 3.42 5.77 6.51
N ILE A 55 3.00 6.81 7.23
CA ILE A 55 1.83 6.75 8.11
C ILE A 55 0.58 6.38 7.32
N TYR A 56 0.37 6.99 6.15
CA TYR A 56 -0.74 6.68 5.26
C TYR A 56 -0.71 5.22 4.79
N VAL A 57 0.45 4.70 4.39
CA VAL A 57 0.62 3.29 3.99
C VAL A 57 0.16 2.35 5.11
N TRP A 58 0.60 2.57 6.34
CA TRP A 58 0.19 1.75 7.48
C TRP A 58 -1.30 1.88 7.78
N ALA A 59 -1.87 3.09 7.69
CA ALA A 59 -3.30 3.31 7.85
C ALA A 59 -4.11 2.50 6.82
N VAL A 60 -3.70 2.52 5.54
CA VAL A 60 -4.36 1.72 4.48
C VAL A 60 -4.19 0.22 4.75
N ILE A 61 -3.01 -0.25 5.13
CA ILE A 61 -2.76 -1.66 5.43
C ILE A 61 -3.73 -2.17 6.51
N PHE A 62 -3.88 -1.44 7.61
CA PHE A 62 -4.73 -1.86 8.71
C PHE A 62 -6.23 -1.75 8.40
N THR A 63 -6.67 -0.64 7.81
CA THR A 63 -8.09 -0.40 7.53
C THR A 63 -8.58 -1.27 6.38
N HIS A 64 -7.87 -1.25 5.25
CA HIS A 64 -8.26 -2.00 4.06
C HIS A 64 -8.11 -3.51 4.26
N GLY A 65 -7.03 -3.95 4.91
CA GLY A 65 -6.79 -5.37 5.17
C GLY A 65 -7.90 -6.03 5.99
N ARG A 66 -8.39 -5.34 7.02
CA ARG A 66 -9.51 -5.82 7.85
C ARG A 66 -10.84 -5.76 7.11
N SER A 67 -11.09 -4.68 6.36
CA SER A 67 -12.34 -4.48 5.61
C SER A 67 -12.50 -5.52 4.51
N VAL A 68 -11.50 -5.70 3.65
CA VAL A 68 -11.54 -6.68 2.55
C VAL A 68 -11.65 -8.11 3.09
N GLY A 69 -10.93 -8.44 4.15
CA GLY A 69 -11.01 -9.76 4.76
C GLY A 69 -12.41 -10.10 5.29
N LYS A 70 -13.09 -9.14 5.93
CA LYS A 70 -14.48 -9.32 6.38
C LYS A 70 -15.45 -9.43 5.21
N LEU A 71 -15.30 -8.56 4.21
CA LEU A 71 -16.13 -8.53 3.03
C LEU A 71 -16.07 -9.84 2.24
N MET A 72 -14.87 -10.40 2.04
CA MET A 72 -14.67 -11.67 1.36
C MET A 72 -15.34 -12.84 2.09
N ARG A 73 -15.23 -12.90 3.42
CA ARG A 73 -15.89 -13.95 4.22
C ARG A 73 -17.41 -13.80 4.19
N ALA A 74 -17.93 -12.58 4.30
CA ALA A 74 -19.36 -12.31 4.23
C ALA A 74 -19.94 -12.69 2.86
N SER A 75 -19.26 -12.34 1.76
CA SER A 75 -19.63 -12.78 0.40
C SER A 75 -19.64 -14.30 0.28
N GLU A 76 -18.66 -14.99 0.89
CA GLU A 76 -18.61 -16.46 0.90
C GLU A 76 -19.79 -17.11 1.61
N ASN A 77 -20.16 -16.56 2.75
CA ASN A 77 -21.32 -17.03 3.48
C ASN A 77 -22.60 -16.77 2.66
N PHE A 78 -22.73 -15.58 2.09
CA PHE A 78 -23.87 -15.21 1.23
C PHE A 78 -24.04 -16.19 0.07
N GLU A 79 -22.97 -16.51 -0.67
CA GLU A 79 -23.02 -17.43 -1.81
C GLU A 79 -23.41 -18.86 -1.35
N ARG A 80 -22.87 -19.32 -0.22
CA ARG A 80 -23.20 -20.62 0.34
C ARG A 80 -24.66 -20.70 0.77
N ASP A 81 -25.18 -19.64 1.39
CA ASP A 81 -26.56 -19.57 1.84
C ASP A 81 -27.51 -19.46 0.64
N PHE A 82 -27.10 -18.74 -0.42
CA PHE A 82 -27.82 -18.68 -1.68
C PHE A 82 -28.01 -20.06 -2.32
N TRP A 83 -26.93 -20.87 -2.42
CA TRP A 83 -27.02 -22.20 -3.03
C TRP A 83 -27.78 -23.24 -2.18
N ARG A 84 -28.12 -22.89 -0.94
CA ARG A 84 -28.98 -23.70 -0.05
C ARG A 84 -30.43 -23.24 -0.03
N ALA A 85 -30.73 -22.10 -0.63
CA ALA A 85 -32.07 -21.54 -0.61
C ALA A 85 -32.97 -22.26 -1.60
N ASP A 86 -34.19 -22.57 -1.17
CA ASP A 86 -35.21 -23.21 -2.02
C ASP A 86 -35.83 -22.24 -3.04
N ASN A 87 -35.74 -20.92 -2.82
CA ASN A 87 -36.39 -19.92 -3.68
C ASN A 87 -35.49 -18.67 -3.79
N ILE A 88 -35.08 -18.38 -5.02
CA ILE A 88 -34.15 -17.29 -5.37
C ILE A 88 -34.76 -15.92 -5.06
N ASP A 89 -36.03 -15.69 -5.44
CA ASP A 89 -36.68 -14.39 -5.24
C ASP A 89 -36.81 -14.06 -3.74
N LYS A 90 -37.28 -15.00 -2.95
CA LYS A 90 -37.38 -14.83 -1.48
C LYS A 90 -36.03 -14.57 -0.83
N PHE A 91 -34.99 -15.27 -1.28
CA PHE A 91 -33.64 -15.06 -0.79
C PHE A 91 -33.13 -13.65 -1.13
N PHE A 92 -33.35 -13.22 -2.37
CA PHE A 92 -32.95 -11.88 -2.82
C PHE A 92 -33.70 -10.78 -2.05
N ASP A 93 -35.03 -10.87 -1.96
CA ASP A 93 -35.83 -9.86 -1.27
C ASP A 93 -35.43 -9.70 0.21
N LYS A 94 -35.06 -10.80 0.86
CA LYS A 94 -34.55 -10.78 2.25
C LYS A 94 -33.16 -10.16 2.38
N ASN A 95 -32.28 -10.31 1.38
CA ASN A 95 -30.89 -9.91 1.42
C ASN A 95 -30.56 -8.76 0.45
N SER A 96 -31.56 -8.12 -0.14
CA SER A 96 -31.41 -7.06 -1.16
C SER A 96 -30.68 -5.80 -0.65
N SER A 97 -30.65 -5.57 0.67
CA SER A 97 -29.94 -4.45 1.31
C SER A 97 -28.46 -4.74 1.62
N GLU A 98 -28.00 -5.96 1.36
CA GLU A 98 -26.62 -6.35 1.65
C GLU A 98 -25.64 -5.68 0.67
N GLU A 99 -24.69 -4.92 1.22
CA GLU A 99 -23.62 -4.22 0.46
C GLU A 99 -22.43 -5.15 0.12
N LEU A 100 -22.74 -6.42 -0.15
CA LEU A 100 -21.74 -7.45 -0.47
C LEU A 100 -21.55 -7.57 -1.98
N PRO A 101 -20.31 -7.82 -2.47
CA PRO A 101 -20.05 -8.03 -3.89
C PRO A 101 -20.95 -9.12 -4.51
N SER A 102 -21.10 -10.27 -3.85
CA SER A 102 -21.97 -11.35 -4.34
C SER A 102 -23.46 -10.96 -4.38
N ALA A 103 -23.92 -10.14 -3.42
CA ALA A 103 -25.29 -9.63 -3.43
C ALA A 103 -25.53 -8.68 -4.60
N LYS A 104 -24.54 -7.86 -4.96
CA LYS A 104 -24.62 -6.95 -6.11
C LYS A 104 -24.62 -7.70 -7.44
N VAL A 105 -23.84 -8.76 -7.57
CA VAL A 105 -23.85 -9.65 -8.74
C VAL A 105 -25.21 -10.33 -8.89
N LEU A 106 -25.76 -10.89 -7.82
CA LEU A 106 -27.10 -11.47 -7.80
C LEU A 106 -28.16 -10.43 -8.17
N GLY A 107 -28.08 -9.23 -7.56
CA GLY A 107 -29.00 -8.12 -7.83
C GLY A 107 -28.99 -7.67 -9.29
N ALA A 108 -27.82 -7.62 -9.93
CA ALA A 108 -27.69 -7.32 -11.35
C ALA A 108 -28.38 -8.39 -12.21
N GLY A 109 -28.16 -9.67 -11.91
CA GLY A 109 -28.81 -10.79 -12.57
C GLY A 109 -30.35 -10.75 -12.45
N ILE A 110 -30.88 -10.60 -11.22
CA ILE A 110 -32.33 -10.54 -10.98
C ILE A 110 -32.97 -9.29 -11.63
N SER A 111 -32.27 -8.16 -11.58
CA SER A 111 -32.78 -6.94 -12.21
C SER A 111 -32.91 -7.10 -13.71
N GLU A 112 -31.93 -7.71 -14.37
CA GLU A 112 -31.98 -7.98 -15.81
C GLU A 112 -32.98 -9.07 -16.14
N TRP A 113 -33.08 -10.13 -15.33
CA TRP A 113 -34.11 -11.16 -15.46
C TRP A 113 -35.51 -10.55 -15.46
N ARG A 114 -35.82 -9.79 -14.42
CA ARG A 114 -37.15 -9.13 -14.29
C ARG A 114 -37.43 -8.15 -15.43
N ARG A 115 -36.41 -7.50 -15.99
CA ARG A 115 -36.56 -6.61 -17.14
C ARG A 115 -36.86 -7.39 -18.43
N SER A 116 -36.10 -8.44 -18.68
CA SER A 116 -36.18 -9.23 -19.90
C SER A 116 -37.43 -10.13 -19.99
N THR A 117 -37.99 -10.55 -18.84
CA THR A 117 -39.16 -11.44 -18.76
C THR A 117 -40.51 -10.71 -18.62
N LYS A 118 -40.51 -9.36 -18.59
CA LYS A 118 -41.77 -8.58 -18.53
C LYS A 118 -42.68 -8.73 -19.76
N THR A 119 -42.14 -9.12 -20.90
CA THR A 119 -42.83 -9.17 -22.19
C THR A 119 -43.33 -10.59 -22.46
N LYS A 120 -44.53 -10.75 -23.07
CA LYS A 120 -45.11 -12.07 -23.39
C LYS A 120 -44.24 -12.91 -24.35
N ASN A 121 -43.48 -12.26 -25.25
CA ASN A 121 -42.52 -12.92 -26.15
C ASN A 121 -41.11 -12.65 -25.65
N VAL A 122 -40.57 -13.53 -24.83
CA VAL A 122 -39.23 -13.41 -24.30
C VAL A 122 -38.19 -13.86 -25.35
N ASP A 123 -37.34 -12.95 -25.75
CA ASP A 123 -36.14 -13.27 -26.54
C ASP A 123 -35.13 -14.00 -25.64
N ARG A 124 -35.10 -15.33 -25.69
CA ARG A 124 -34.34 -16.19 -24.80
C ARG A 124 -32.83 -16.03 -24.97
N ASP A 125 -32.36 -16.02 -26.21
CA ASP A 125 -30.93 -15.92 -26.49
C ASP A 125 -30.42 -14.54 -26.13
N GLY A 126 -31.12 -13.48 -26.49
CA GLY A 126 -30.79 -12.13 -26.07
C GLY A 126 -30.90 -11.93 -24.53
N THR A 127 -31.83 -12.63 -23.86
CA THR A 127 -31.90 -12.57 -22.37
C THR A 127 -30.74 -13.25 -21.73
N ARG A 128 -30.29 -14.43 -22.22
CA ARG A 128 -29.07 -15.08 -21.73
C ARG A 128 -27.85 -14.19 -21.87
N GLU A 129 -27.68 -13.58 -23.04
CA GLU A 129 -26.56 -12.67 -23.30
C GLU A 129 -26.57 -11.45 -22.35
N ARG A 130 -27.71 -10.78 -22.21
CA ARG A 130 -27.90 -9.62 -21.33
C ARG A 130 -27.65 -9.95 -19.87
N LEU A 131 -28.09 -11.11 -19.39
CA LEU A 131 -27.83 -11.61 -18.06
C LEU A 131 -26.32 -11.76 -17.81
N GLY A 132 -25.60 -12.41 -18.74
CA GLY A 132 -24.15 -12.55 -18.65
C GLY A 132 -23.44 -11.22 -18.60
N ILE A 133 -23.80 -10.27 -19.48
CA ILE A 133 -23.21 -8.92 -19.51
C ILE A 133 -23.50 -8.17 -18.21
N ALA A 134 -24.73 -8.20 -17.70
CA ALA A 134 -25.10 -7.49 -16.47
C ALA A 134 -24.33 -7.99 -15.25
N MET A 135 -24.25 -9.31 -15.07
CA MET A 135 -23.53 -9.92 -13.95
C MET A 135 -22.02 -9.71 -14.04
N ASN A 136 -21.41 -9.87 -15.24
CA ASN A 136 -19.99 -9.64 -15.44
C ASN A 136 -19.61 -8.15 -15.23
N SER A 137 -20.48 -7.23 -15.67
CA SER A 137 -20.29 -5.80 -15.38
C SER A 137 -20.35 -5.50 -13.88
N ALA A 138 -21.24 -6.16 -13.14
CA ALA A 138 -21.29 -6.03 -11.68
C ALA A 138 -20.05 -6.59 -11.00
N VAL A 139 -19.50 -7.73 -11.47
CA VAL A 139 -18.24 -8.29 -10.98
C VAL A 139 -17.11 -7.28 -11.18
N ALA A 140 -16.92 -6.78 -12.40
CA ALA A 140 -15.87 -5.81 -12.72
C ALA A 140 -16.00 -4.54 -11.84
N GLY A 141 -17.21 -3.98 -11.74
CA GLY A 141 -17.46 -2.77 -10.92
C GLY A 141 -17.14 -2.95 -9.44
N GLU A 142 -17.41 -4.13 -8.86
CA GLU A 142 -17.07 -4.40 -7.46
C GLU A 142 -15.55 -4.58 -7.24
N VAL A 143 -14.88 -5.21 -8.19
CA VAL A 143 -13.40 -5.35 -8.15
C VAL A 143 -12.73 -3.98 -8.28
N ASP A 144 -13.17 -3.15 -9.25
CA ASP A 144 -12.64 -1.80 -9.45
C ASP A 144 -12.83 -0.92 -8.21
N ARG A 145 -14.00 -0.95 -7.61
CA ARG A 145 -14.30 -0.21 -6.37
C ARG A 145 -13.36 -0.57 -5.22
N LEU A 146 -12.98 -1.83 -5.11
CA LEU A 146 -12.04 -2.31 -4.08
C LEU A 146 -10.58 -2.03 -4.46
N ALA A 147 -10.26 -2.03 -5.75
CA ALA A 147 -8.93 -1.75 -6.27
C ALA A 147 -8.52 -0.28 -6.13
N GLU A 148 -9.47 0.66 -6.21
CA GLU A 148 -9.21 2.10 -6.12
C GLU A 148 -8.37 2.47 -4.87
N LYS A 149 -8.68 1.88 -3.72
CA LYS A 149 -8.00 2.16 -2.45
C LYS A 149 -6.56 1.65 -2.38
N ILE A 150 -6.19 0.68 -3.20
CA ILE A 150 -4.84 0.12 -3.19
C ILE A 150 -3.91 0.74 -4.24
N GLY A 151 -4.46 1.48 -5.20
CA GLY A 151 -3.67 2.16 -6.23
C GLY A 151 -2.65 3.15 -5.65
N THR A 152 -2.99 3.83 -4.57
CA THR A 152 -2.08 4.73 -3.85
C THR A 152 -0.87 4.01 -3.24
N LEU A 153 -1.04 2.74 -2.80
CA LEU A 153 0.08 1.93 -2.32
C LEU A 153 1.09 1.64 -3.43
N ALA A 154 0.61 1.35 -4.65
CA ALA A 154 1.46 1.17 -5.81
C ALA A 154 2.26 2.44 -6.12
N THR A 155 1.60 3.60 -6.09
CA THR A 155 2.24 4.89 -6.33
C THR A 155 3.30 5.20 -5.28
N ILE A 156 2.99 5.07 -4.00
CA ILE A 156 3.96 5.33 -2.92
C ILE A 156 5.12 4.33 -3.03
N GLY A 157 4.83 3.05 -3.24
CA GLY A 157 5.85 2.02 -3.37
C GLY A 157 6.85 2.27 -4.50
N SER A 158 6.39 2.79 -5.63
CA SER A 158 7.23 3.10 -6.77
C SER A 158 7.93 4.45 -6.69
N VAL A 159 7.30 5.48 -6.10
CA VAL A 159 7.80 6.87 -6.12
C VAL A 159 8.64 7.21 -4.89
N ALA A 160 8.29 6.70 -3.69
CA ALA A 160 8.96 7.06 -2.45
C ALA A 160 10.48 6.84 -2.45
N PRO A 161 11.05 5.75 -3.05
CA PRO A 161 12.50 5.59 -3.15
C PRO A 161 13.17 6.70 -3.96
N PHE A 162 12.54 7.16 -5.03
CA PHE A 162 13.06 8.24 -5.87
C PHE A 162 12.99 9.58 -5.19
N VAL A 163 11.93 9.84 -4.39
CA VAL A 163 11.84 11.05 -3.56
C VAL A 163 12.93 11.04 -2.48
N GLY A 164 13.21 9.89 -1.86
CA GLY A 164 14.33 9.73 -0.94
C GLY A 164 15.69 9.94 -1.62
N LEU A 165 15.88 9.39 -2.82
CA LEU A 165 17.08 9.58 -3.64
C LEU A 165 17.27 11.06 -4.00
N PHE A 166 16.21 11.76 -4.36
CA PHE A 166 16.27 13.22 -4.58
C PHE A 166 16.80 13.94 -3.35
N GLY A 167 16.33 13.59 -2.14
CA GLY A 167 16.86 14.12 -0.89
C GLY A 167 18.36 13.86 -0.72
N THR A 168 18.84 12.68 -1.12
CA THR A 168 20.28 12.35 -1.09
C THR A 168 21.08 13.22 -2.04
N VAL A 169 20.65 13.33 -3.29
CA VAL A 169 21.34 14.16 -4.31
C VAL A 169 21.41 15.63 -3.85
N TRP A 170 20.32 16.16 -3.34
CA TRP A 170 20.27 17.52 -2.82
C TRP A 170 21.22 17.74 -1.64
N GLY A 171 21.18 16.88 -0.64
CA GLY A 171 22.02 17.00 0.56
C GLY A 171 23.52 16.88 0.24
N ILE A 172 23.90 15.94 -0.63
CA ILE A 172 25.29 15.78 -1.08
C ILE A 172 25.74 17.01 -1.87
N MET A 173 24.93 17.49 -2.80
CA MET A 173 25.23 18.72 -3.57
C MET A 173 25.50 19.89 -2.63
N ARG A 174 24.69 20.05 -1.60
CA ARG A 174 24.85 21.10 -0.60
C ARG A 174 26.13 20.93 0.22
N SER A 175 26.48 19.69 0.60
CA SER A 175 27.74 19.43 1.30
C SER A 175 28.96 19.86 0.48
N PHE A 176 28.95 19.62 -0.83
CA PHE A 176 30.03 20.07 -1.72
C PHE A 176 30.05 21.61 -1.89
N THR A 177 28.90 22.26 -1.93
CA THR A 177 28.87 23.74 -1.97
C THR A 177 29.41 24.37 -0.69
N ALA A 178 29.20 23.75 0.46
CA ALA A 178 29.79 24.18 1.74
C ALA A 178 31.32 24.08 1.73
N ILE A 179 31.91 22.97 1.21
CA ILE A 179 33.37 22.83 1.03
C ILE A 179 33.92 24.00 0.19
N ALA A 180 33.27 24.31 -0.92
CA ALA A 180 33.71 25.37 -1.83
C ALA A 180 33.64 26.76 -1.16
N ALA A 181 32.65 27.02 -0.33
CA ALA A 181 32.44 28.28 0.36
C ALA A 181 33.44 28.49 1.52
N GLU A 182 33.73 27.43 2.26
CA GLU A 182 34.59 27.50 3.45
C GLU A 182 36.08 27.21 3.15
N ASN A 183 36.42 26.83 1.91
CA ASN A 183 37.77 26.38 1.49
C ASN A 183 38.35 25.31 2.46
N ASN A 184 37.43 24.50 3.05
CA ASN A 184 37.77 23.49 4.05
C ASN A 184 37.24 22.13 3.59
N SER A 185 38.14 21.25 3.17
CA SER A 185 37.83 19.90 2.72
C SER A 185 37.82 18.85 3.85
N SER A 186 37.72 19.30 5.10
CA SER A 186 37.65 18.39 6.25
C SER A 186 36.39 17.54 6.19
N LEU A 187 36.55 16.24 6.43
CA LEU A 187 35.41 15.30 6.52
C LEU A 187 34.39 15.71 7.60
N ALA A 188 34.86 16.36 8.65
CA ALA A 188 34.00 16.85 9.74
C ALA A 188 32.96 17.90 9.26
N VAL A 189 33.25 18.65 8.20
CA VAL A 189 32.35 19.66 7.63
C VAL A 189 31.23 19.02 6.83
N VAL A 190 31.49 17.92 6.13
CA VAL A 190 30.54 17.32 5.19
C VAL A 190 29.81 16.10 5.73
N ALA A 191 30.36 15.42 6.73
CA ALA A 191 29.78 14.20 7.26
C ALA A 191 28.32 14.37 7.76
N PRO A 192 27.94 15.46 8.47
CA PRO A 192 26.55 15.67 8.87
C PRO A 192 25.61 15.75 7.68
N GLY A 193 25.91 16.56 6.66
CA GLY A 193 25.05 16.74 5.49
C GLY A 193 24.92 15.47 4.63
N ILE A 194 25.96 14.65 4.56
CA ILE A 194 25.90 13.34 3.89
C ILE A 194 25.02 12.39 4.71
N ALA A 195 25.17 12.38 6.05
CA ALA A 195 24.35 11.54 6.92
C ALA A 195 22.85 11.89 6.84
N GLU A 196 22.52 13.19 6.84
CA GLU A 196 21.15 13.68 6.64
C GLU A 196 20.56 13.22 5.30
N ALA A 197 21.36 13.32 4.24
CA ALA A 197 20.97 12.90 2.90
C ALA A 197 20.65 11.39 2.86
N LEU A 198 21.55 10.56 3.36
CA LEU A 198 21.36 9.10 3.43
C LEU A 198 20.14 8.73 4.28
N PHE A 199 19.89 9.47 5.36
CA PHE A 199 18.72 9.26 6.21
C PHE A 199 17.40 9.53 5.45
N ALA A 200 17.35 10.55 4.59
CA ALA A 200 16.18 10.78 3.75
C ALA A 200 15.86 9.59 2.81
N THR A 201 16.89 8.98 2.21
CA THR A 201 16.70 7.76 1.40
C THR A 201 16.24 6.58 2.23
N ALA A 202 16.77 6.40 3.43
CA ALA A 202 16.31 5.34 4.33
C ALA A 202 14.83 5.48 4.67
N ILE A 203 14.33 6.69 4.93
CA ILE A 203 12.90 6.95 5.16
C ILE A 203 12.08 6.63 3.90
N GLY A 204 12.56 6.97 2.71
CA GLY A 204 11.92 6.65 1.43
C GLY A 204 11.74 5.14 1.24
N LEU A 205 12.76 4.35 1.53
CA LEU A 205 12.70 2.89 1.49
C LEU A 205 11.78 2.33 2.57
N PHE A 206 11.81 2.90 3.77
CA PHE A 206 10.93 2.51 4.87
C PHE A 206 9.45 2.72 4.56
N ALA A 207 9.10 3.75 3.79
CA ALA A 207 7.75 3.97 3.31
C ALA A 207 7.38 3.03 2.14
N ALA A 208 8.32 2.81 1.20
CA ALA A 208 8.07 2.08 -0.03
C ALA A 208 7.91 0.57 0.17
N ILE A 209 8.76 -0.05 1.00
CA ILE A 209 8.79 -1.50 1.16
C ILE A 209 7.43 -2.04 1.66
N PRO A 210 6.84 -1.53 2.76
CA PRO A 210 5.52 -1.99 3.20
C PRO A 210 4.43 -1.70 2.16
N ALA A 211 4.52 -0.58 1.44
CA ALA A 211 3.55 -0.22 0.40
C ALA A 211 3.53 -1.25 -0.74
N VAL A 212 4.69 -1.66 -1.26
CA VAL A 212 4.80 -2.68 -2.32
C VAL A 212 4.30 -4.04 -1.84
N ILE A 213 4.71 -4.46 -0.65
CA ILE A 213 4.27 -5.74 -0.07
C ILE A 213 2.75 -5.76 0.08
N ALA A 214 2.17 -4.69 0.63
CA ALA A 214 0.73 -4.60 0.85
C ALA A 214 -0.04 -4.54 -0.48
N TYR A 215 0.43 -3.76 -1.45
CA TYR A 215 -0.16 -3.69 -2.78
C TYR A 215 -0.23 -5.09 -3.43
N ASN A 216 0.88 -5.81 -3.45
CA ASN A 216 0.93 -7.15 -4.04
C ASN A 216 -0.01 -8.12 -3.31
N ALA A 217 -0.04 -8.09 -1.98
CA ALA A 217 -0.91 -8.94 -1.19
C ALA A 217 -2.41 -8.64 -1.42
N PHE A 218 -2.79 -7.36 -1.53
CA PHE A 218 -4.16 -6.96 -1.79
C PHE A 218 -4.59 -7.25 -3.22
N SER A 219 -3.73 -6.98 -4.22
CA SER A 219 -4.00 -7.32 -5.62
C SER A 219 -4.27 -8.82 -5.80
N GLN A 220 -3.49 -9.68 -5.16
CA GLN A 220 -3.75 -11.12 -5.19
C GLN A 220 -5.09 -11.51 -4.53
N ARG A 221 -5.51 -10.80 -3.48
CA ARG A 221 -6.83 -11.02 -2.86
C ARG A 221 -7.96 -10.60 -3.77
N LEU A 222 -7.82 -9.46 -4.46
CA LEU A 222 -8.81 -8.99 -5.41
C LEU A 222 -8.94 -9.92 -6.61
N ASN A 223 -7.84 -10.41 -7.17
CA ASN A 223 -7.88 -11.40 -8.26
C ASN A 223 -8.60 -12.69 -7.84
N ARG A 224 -8.41 -13.15 -6.60
CA ARG A 224 -9.16 -14.29 -6.06
C ARG A 224 -10.64 -14.00 -5.88
N LEU A 225 -10.99 -12.79 -5.44
CA LEU A 225 -12.39 -12.35 -5.33
C LEU A 225 -13.04 -12.29 -6.71
N GLU A 226 -12.39 -11.67 -7.69
CA GLU A 226 -12.86 -11.59 -9.08
C GLU A 226 -13.17 -12.99 -9.65
N SER A 227 -12.19 -13.90 -9.58
CA SER A 227 -12.37 -15.28 -10.06
C SER A 227 -13.51 -16.02 -9.36
N ARG A 228 -13.76 -15.72 -8.09
CA ARG A 228 -14.82 -16.31 -7.31
C ARG A 228 -16.19 -15.73 -7.70
N LEU A 229 -16.29 -14.39 -7.78
CA LEU A 229 -17.52 -13.73 -8.25
C LEU A 229 -17.86 -14.13 -9.68
N GLY A 230 -16.86 -14.32 -10.55
CA GLY A 230 -17.05 -14.85 -11.89
C GLY A 230 -17.70 -16.24 -11.87
N ARG A 231 -17.17 -17.18 -11.08
CA ARG A 231 -17.80 -18.51 -10.92
C ARG A 231 -19.21 -18.45 -10.34
N PHE A 232 -19.46 -17.52 -9.42
CA PHE A 232 -20.80 -17.29 -8.88
C PHE A 232 -21.75 -16.77 -9.97
N ALA A 233 -21.32 -15.79 -10.77
CA ALA A 233 -22.06 -15.27 -11.92
C ALA A 233 -22.36 -16.36 -12.95
N ASP A 234 -21.39 -17.22 -13.28
CA ASP A 234 -21.57 -18.35 -14.20
C ASP A 234 -22.61 -19.35 -13.68
N GLY A 235 -22.57 -19.64 -12.38
CA GLY A 235 -23.56 -20.50 -11.72
C GLY A 235 -24.99 -19.89 -11.77
N LEU A 236 -25.11 -18.59 -11.50
CA LEU A 236 -26.37 -17.84 -11.64
C LEU A 236 -26.87 -17.87 -13.08
N HIS A 237 -26.00 -17.59 -14.04
CA HIS A 237 -26.31 -17.62 -15.45
C HIS A 237 -26.87 -18.98 -15.89
N ALA A 238 -26.22 -20.07 -15.46
CA ALA A 238 -26.72 -21.44 -15.74
C ALA A 238 -28.08 -21.71 -15.10
N THR A 239 -28.35 -21.16 -13.92
CA THR A 239 -29.64 -21.30 -13.23
C THR A 239 -30.74 -20.54 -13.94
N PHE A 240 -30.55 -19.27 -14.27
CA PHE A 240 -31.51 -18.47 -15.04
C PHE A 240 -31.74 -19.01 -16.46
N SER A 241 -30.69 -19.54 -17.10
CA SER A 241 -30.83 -20.16 -18.42
C SER A 241 -31.74 -21.39 -18.40
N ARG A 242 -31.65 -22.23 -17.35
CA ARG A 242 -32.56 -23.38 -17.18
C ARG A 242 -33.99 -22.93 -16.92
N GLU A 243 -34.21 -21.89 -16.13
CA GLU A 243 -35.54 -21.35 -15.87
C GLU A 243 -36.21 -20.86 -17.16
N LEU A 244 -35.46 -20.17 -18.06
CA LEU A 244 -35.94 -19.76 -19.37
C LEU A 244 -36.40 -20.93 -20.26
N GLU A 245 -35.89 -22.15 -20.03
CA GLU A 245 -36.28 -23.35 -20.77
C GLU A 245 -37.57 -23.98 -20.22
N VAL A 246 -37.79 -23.85 -18.90
CA VAL A 246 -38.96 -24.44 -18.22
C VAL A 246 -40.23 -23.61 -18.45
N GLU A 247 -40.12 -22.28 -18.54
CA GLU A 247 -41.24 -21.36 -18.81
C GLU A 247 -41.74 -21.44 -20.29
N ALA A 248 -41.27 -22.40 -21.06
CA ALA A 248 -41.63 -22.68 -22.45
C ALA A 248 -42.73 -23.70 -22.58
#